data_0946469a785c9b603c592d678c1434f4
#
_entry.id   0946469a785c9b603c592d678c1434f4
#
_cell.length_a   1.000
_cell.length_b   1.000
_cell.length_c   1.000
_cell.angle_alpha   90.00
_cell.angle_beta   90.00
_cell.angle_gamma   90.00
#
_symmetry.space_group_name_H-M   'P 1'
#
loop_
_entity.id
_entity.type
_entity.pdbx_description
1 polymer ?
#
loop_
_entity_poly.entity_id
_entity_poly.type
_entity_poly.pdbx_seq_one_letter_code
_entity_poly.pdbx_strand_id
1 'polypeptide(L)'
;MQTCLYQLQLLHKEFAHPLNVVIIAKTNLRTQARAHVVLFSSDLDLAYASLLDYYGLRFQIEFNFRDAKQYWGLEDFMNVTPTGVTNAANLSLFMVNVAYRLRADVHPHDPDYSVLDLKADCRGYKYVEETIKMLPEKPEPILLGQILNKVGCLGRIHALPSSFSFS
;
A
#
# COMPACT_ATOMS: atom_id res chain seq x y z
N MET A 1 23.44 9.48 -14.54
CA MET A 1 23.68 8.25 -13.77
C MET A 1 23.82 7.12 -14.76
N GLN A 2 24.89 6.33 -14.70
CA GLN A 2 25.13 5.18 -15.57
C GLN A 2 24.81 3.91 -14.78
N THR A 3 24.07 2.97 -15.39
CA THR A 3 23.74 1.68 -14.79
C THR A 3 24.25 0.58 -15.70
N CYS A 4 25.05 -0.33 -15.14
CA CYS A 4 25.53 -1.55 -15.81
C CYS A 4 24.93 -2.76 -15.11
N LEU A 5 24.48 -3.73 -15.91
CA LEU A 5 23.93 -5.00 -15.45
C LEU A 5 24.83 -6.13 -15.93
N TYR A 6 25.16 -7.03 -15.02
CA TYR A 6 25.93 -8.24 -15.33
C TYR A 6 25.15 -9.43 -14.83
N GLN A 7 24.94 -10.43 -15.67
CA GLN A 7 24.33 -11.70 -15.29
C GLN A 7 25.33 -12.81 -15.54
N LEU A 8 25.59 -13.66 -14.54
CA LEU A 8 26.59 -14.73 -14.60
C LEU A 8 26.25 -15.84 -13.60
N GLN A 9 26.78 -17.01 -13.83
CA GLN A 9 26.66 -18.14 -12.90
C GLN A 9 27.91 -18.21 -12.05
N LEU A 10 27.77 -18.24 -10.73
CA LEU A 10 28.87 -18.27 -9.77
C LEU A 10 28.67 -19.38 -8.74
N LEU A 11 29.78 -19.96 -8.32
CA LEU A 11 29.81 -20.83 -7.15
C LEU A 11 30.03 -19.98 -5.90
N HIS A 12 29.25 -20.26 -4.85
CA HIS A 12 29.44 -19.65 -3.54
C HIS A 12 29.73 -20.73 -2.50
N LYS A 13 30.65 -20.45 -1.58
CA LYS A 13 31.15 -21.43 -0.60
C LYS A 13 30.07 -22.09 0.29
N GLU A 14 28.94 -21.45 0.47
CA GLU A 14 27.83 -21.91 1.32
C GLU A 14 26.73 -22.62 0.54
N PHE A 15 26.82 -22.69 -0.79
CA PHE A 15 25.83 -23.34 -1.64
C PHE A 15 26.45 -24.48 -2.41
N ALA A 16 25.76 -25.62 -2.41
CA ALA A 16 26.26 -26.84 -3.08
C ALA A 16 26.23 -26.75 -4.62
N HIS A 17 25.43 -25.85 -5.17
CA HIS A 17 25.23 -25.67 -6.60
C HIS A 17 25.53 -24.24 -7.04
N PRO A 18 25.85 -24.01 -8.34
CA PRO A 18 25.98 -22.66 -8.87
C PRO A 18 24.74 -21.83 -8.64
N LEU A 19 24.93 -20.52 -8.54
CA LEU A 19 23.86 -19.53 -8.43
C LEU A 19 23.84 -18.65 -9.67
N ASN A 20 22.69 -18.32 -10.15
CA ASN A 20 22.46 -17.26 -11.11
C ASN A 20 22.55 -15.92 -10.39
N VAL A 21 23.54 -15.12 -10.72
CA VAL A 21 23.86 -13.88 -10.01
C VAL A 21 23.67 -12.70 -10.96
N VAL A 22 22.97 -11.69 -10.51
CA VAL A 22 22.82 -10.41 -11.21
C VAL A 22 23.47 -9.31 -10.38
N ILE A 23 24.43 -8.61 -10.97
CA ILE A 23 25.10 -7.47 -10.36
C ILE A 23 24.62 -6.19 -11.05
N ILE A 24 24.06 -5.29 -10.28
CA ILE A 24 23.64 -3.97 -10.72
C ILE A 24 24.67 -2.97 -10.23
N ALA A 25 25.47 -2.41 -11.11
CA ALA A 25 26.43 -1.37 -10.78
C ALA A 25 25.92 -0.01 -11.24
N LYS A 26 25.83 0.95 -10.30
CA LYS A 26 25.41 2.33 -10.58
C LYS A 26 26.57 3.28 -10.34
N THR A 27 26.84 4.13 -11.32
CA THR A 27 27.88 5.16 -11.23
C THR A 27 27.26 6.54 -11.38
N ASN A 28 27.45 7.41 -10.41
CA ASN A 28 27.06 8.82 -10.52
C ASN A 28 28.11 9.54 -11.40
N LEU A 29 27.69 10.02 -12.57
CA LEU A 29 28.61 10.64 -13.54
C LEU A 29 29.17 11.99 -13.06
N ARG A 30 28.54 12.65 -12.08
CA ARG A 30 29.03 13.92 -11.53
C ARG A 30 30.04 13.72 -10.41
N THR A 31 29.74 12.79 -9.49
CA THR A 31 30.55 12.58 -8.28
C THR A 31 31.50 11.39 -8.41
N GLN A 32 31.38 10.59 -9.47
CA GLN A 32 32.10 9.32 -9.69
C GLN A 32 31.84 8.28 -8.58
N ALA A 33 30.89 8.54 -7.70
CA ALA A 33 30.49 7.60 -6.66
C ALA A 33 29.87 6.35 -7.29
N ARG A 34 30.26 5.17 -6.78
CA ARG A 34 29.79 3.86 -7.25
C ARG A 34 29.00 3.17 -6.14
N ALA A 35 27.90 2.55 -6.52
CA ALA A 35 27.13 1.65 -5.69
C ALA A 35 26.80 0.38 -6.47
N HIS A 36 26.72 -0.75 -5.79
CA HIS A 36 26.31 -1.99 -6.42
C HIS A 36 25.33 -2.76 -5.54
N VAL A 37 24.48 -3.54 -6.19
CA VAL A 37 23.56 -4.49 -5.57
C VAL A 37 23.81 -5.84 -6.24
N VAL A 38 23.88 -6.89 -5.44
CA VAL A 38 24.02 -8.26 -5.90
C VAL A 38 22.73 -9.01 -5.57
N LEU A 39 22.09 -9.55 -6.58
CA LEU A 39 20.92 -10.40 -6.47
C LEU A 39 21.30 -11.80 -6.92
N PHE A 40 20.69 -12.83 -6.36
CA PHE A 40 20.94 -14.19 -6.79
C PHE A 40 19.68 -15.06 -6.71
N SER A 41 19.68 -16.14 -7.51
CA SER A 41 18.65 -17.17 -7.53
C SER A 41 19.32 -18.54 -7.68
N SER A 42 18.67 -19.57 -7.14
CA SER A 42 19.03 -20.97 -7.43
C SER A 42 18.53 -21.44 -8.81
N ASP A 43 17.60 -20.71 -9.41
CA ASP A 43 17.14 -20.96 -10.78
C ASP A 43 18.14 -20.33 -11.76
N LEU A 44 18.89 -21.20 -12.45
CA LEU A 44 19.97 -20.79 -13.35
C LEU A 44 19.43 -20.19 -14.66
N ASP A 45 18.21 -20.52 -15.05
CA ASP A 45 17.57 -20.09 -16.30
C ASP A 45 16.74 -18.81 -16.12
N LEU A 46 16.59 -18.32 -14.88
CA LEU A 46 15.82 -17.12 -14.59
C LEU A 46 16.47 -15.88 -15.23
N ALA A 47 15.72 -15.21 -16.11
CA ALA A 47 16.20 -13.98 -16.73
C ALA A 47 16.42 -12.87 -15.68
N TYR A 48 17.43 -12.03 -15.90
CA TYR A 48 17.76 -10.93 -15.00
C TYR A 48 16.56 -9.99 -14.74
N ALA A 49 15.73 -9.76 -15.75
CA ALA A 49 14.55 -8.91 -15.62
C ALA A 49 13.58 -9.46 -14.57
N SER A 50 13.26 -10.75 -14.63
CA SER A 50 12.40 -11.41 -13.65
C SER A 50 13.01 -11.39 -12.23
N LEU A 51 14.33 -11.55 -12.13
CA LEU A 51 15.03 -11.45 -10.84
C LEU A 51 14.91 -10.04 -10.24
N LEU A 52 15.00 -9.01 -11.07
CA LEU A 52 14.79 -7.61 -10.68
C LEU A 52 13.35 -7.35 -10.21
N ASP A 53 12.38 -7.88 -10.96
CA ASP A 53 10.95 -7.75 -10.62
C ASP A 53 10.66 -8.43 -9.28
N TYR A 54 11.13 -9.65 -9.06
CA TYR A 54 10.97 -10.36 -7.78
C TYR A 54 11.64 -9.63 -6.62
N TYR A 55 12.82 -9.06 -6.84
CA TYR A 55 13.46 -8.23 -5.83
C TYR A 55 12.67 -6.96 -5.53
N GLY A 56 12.05 -6.36 -6.54
CA GLY A 56 11.13 -5.21 -6.37
C GLY A 56 9.92 -5.56 -5.51
N LEU A 57 9.36 -6.76 -5.65
CA LEU A 57 8.25 -7.23 -4.84
C LEU A 57 8.59 -7.34 -3.34
N ARG A 58 9.85 -7.55 -2.97
CA ARG A 58 10.28 -7.57 -1.57
C ARG A 58 9.91 -6.28 -0.84
N PHE A 59 10.06 -5.13 -1.48
CA PHE A 59 9.69 -3.84 -0.89
C PHE A 59 8.19 -3.72 -0.60
N GLN A 60 7.34 -4.39 -1.37
CA GLN A 60 5.90 -4.39 -1.11
C GLN A 60 5.57 -5.04 0.23
N ILE A 61 6.32 -6.06 0.64
CA ILE A 61 6.16 -6.70 1.95
C ILE A 61 6.44 -5.67 3.05
N GLU A 62 7.55 -4.93 2.93
CA GLU A 62 7.93 -3.90 3.90
C GLU A 62 6.89 -2.77 3.96
N PHE A 63 6.39 -2.33 2.81
CA PHE A 63 5.32 -1.32 2.75
C PHE A 63 4.01 -1.82 3.37
N ASN A 64 3.63 -3.07 3.12
CA ASN A 64 2.43 -3.66 3.71
C ASN A 64 2.53 -3.71 5.25
N PHE A 65 3.68 -4.11 5.81
CA PHE A 65 3.91 -4.09 7.25
C PHE A 65 3.88 -2.67 7.82
N ARG A 66 4.54 -1.72 7.15
CA ARG A 66 4.51 -0.31 7.56
C ARG A 66 3.08 0.22 7.59
N ASP A 67 2.30 -0.02 6.53
CA ASP A 67 0.94 0.48 6.42
C ASP A 67 -0.01 -0.21 7.41
N ALA A 68 0.20 -1.51 7.68
CA ALA A 68 -0.53 -2.23 8.71
C ALA A 68 -0.27 -1.65 10.11
N LYS A 69 0.99 -1.32 10.43
CA LYS A 69 1.35 -0.66 11.70
C LYS A 69 0.80 0.76 11.78
N GLN A 70 1.02 1.55 10.75
CA GLN A 70 0.70 2.98 10.77
C GLN A 70 -0.81 3.25 10.74
N TYR A 71 -1.57 2.45 10.01
CA TYR A 71 -2.97 2.74 9.74
C TYR A 71 -3.95 1.74 10.33
N TRP A 72 -3.54 0.50 10.59
CA TRP A 72 -4.46 -0.59 10.91
C TRP A 72 -4.18 -1.27 12.24
N GLY A 73 -3.32 -0.68 13.07
CA GLY A 73 -3.10 -1.11 14.45
C GLY A 73 -2.36 -2.44 14.57
N LEU A 74 -1.54 -2.83 13.60
CA LEU A 74 -0.62 -3.94 13.78
C LEU A 74 0.37 -3.56 14.90
N GLU A 75 0.40 -4.35 15.96
CA GLU A 75 1.13 -4.14 17.22
C GLU A 75 0.41 -3.27 18.28
N ASP A 76 -0.73 -2.63 17.95
CA ASP A 76 -1.48 -1.80 18.92
C ASP A 76 -2.66 -2.58 19.58
N PHE A 77 -2.82 -3.85 19.30
CA PHE A 77 -3.92 -4.66 19.85
C PHE A 77 -3.61 -5.16 21.26
N MET A 78 -4.61 -5.08 22.13
CA MET A 78 -4.53 -5.47 23.54
C MET A 78 -4.94 -6.95 23.79
N ASN A 79 -4.97 -7.77 22.75
CA ASN A 79 -5.32 -9.17 22.87
C ASN A 79 -4.20 -9.96 23.56
N VAL A 80 -4.58 -10.81 24.52
CA VAL A 80 -3.63 -11.62 25.30
C VAL A 80 -3.65 -13.11 24.93
N THR A 81 -4.66 -13.55 24.19
CA THR A 81 -4.76 -14.94 23.74
C THR A 81 -4.05 -15.14 22.41
N PRO A 82 -3.37 -16.26 22.16
CA PRO A 82 -2.71 -16.53 20.86
C PRO A 82 -3.64 -16.37 19.65
N THR A 83 -4.87 -16.88 19.75
CA THR A 83 -5.88 -16.76 18.70
C THR A 83 -6.27 -15.30 18.48
N GLY A 84 -6.47 -14.52 19.55
CA GLY A 84 -6.82 -13.10 19.47
C GLY A 84 -5.72 -12.29 18.81
N VAL A 85 -4.45 -12.53 19.17
CA VAL A 85 -3.28 -11.90 18.56
C VAL A 85 -3.19 -12.23 17.07
N THR A 86 -3.32 -13.53 16.72
CA THR A 86 -3.27 -13.97 15.33
C THR A 86 -4.38 -13.33 14.49
N ASN A 87 -5.61 -13.30 15.02
CA ASN A 87 -6.74 -12.70 14.30
C ASN A 87 -6.56 -11.18 14.12
N ALA A 88 -6.08 -10.47 15.13
CA ALA A 88 -5.82 -9.04 15.06
C ALA A 88 -4.72 -8.73 14.02
N ALA A 89 -3.62 -9.48 14.03
CA ALA A 89 -2.54 -9.31 13.06
C ALA A 89 -3.02 -9.59 11.62
N ASN A 90 -3.75 -10.68 11.41
CA ASN A 90 -4.32 -11.03 10.11
C ASN A 90 -5.30 -9.96 9.62
N LEU A 91 -6.15 -9.43 10.51
CA LEU A 91 -7.08 -8.36 10.17
C LEU A 91 -6.35 -7.08 9.77
N SER A 92 -5.30 -6.69 10.50
CA SER A 92 -4.50 -5.49 10.17
C SER A 92 -3.87 -5.61 8.77
N LEU A 93 -3.27 -6.76 8.45
CA LEU A 93 -2.70 -7.02 7.12
C LEU A 93 -3.77 -7.13 6.02
N PHE A 94 -4.92 -7.72 6.32
CA PHE A 94 -6.06 -7.78 5.39
C PHE A 94 -6.56 -6.37 5.05
N MET A 95 -6.66 -5.48 6.04
CA MET A 95 -7.12 -4.10 5.85
C MET A 95 -6.19 -3.26 4.96
N VAL A 96 -4.89 -3.57 4.88
CA VAL A 96 -3.99 -2.95 3.90
C VAL A 96 -4.46 -3.24 2.47
N ASN A 97 -4.79 -4.52 2.18
CA ASN A 97 -5.27 -4.93 0.86
C ASN A 97 -6.64 -4.33 0.52
N VAL A 98 -7.57 -4.30 1.50
CA VAL A 98 -8.89 -3.67 1.33
C VAL A 98 -8.74 -2.18 1.02
N ALA A 99 -7.91 -1.46 1.79
CA ALA A 99 -7.66 -0.04 1.57
C ALA A 99 -7.03 0.22 0.18
N TYR A 100 -6.07 -0.61 -0.22
CA TYR A 100 -5.46 -0.51 -1.55
C TYR A 100 -6.53 -0.67 -2.64
N ARG A 101 -7.40 -1.67 -2.52
CA ARG A 101 -8.46 -1.93 -3.50
C ARG A 101 -9.47 -0.79 -3.58
N LEU A 102 -9.95 -0.31 -2.43
CA LEU A 102 -10.92 0.80 -2.38
C LEU A 102 -10.33 2.11 -2.94
N ARG A 103 -9.06 2.38 -2.66
CA ARG A 103 -8.37 3.55 -3.21
C ARG A 103 -8.15 3.47 -4.72
N ALA A 104 -7.94 2.28 -5.26
CA ALA A 104 -7.73 2.09 -6.68
C ALA A 104 -8.91 2.59 -7.53
N ASP A 105 -10.13 2.55 -7.01
CA ASP A 105 -11.33 3.04 -7.70
C ASP A 105 -11.44 4.59 -7.65
N VAL A 106 -10.86 5.23 -6.65
CA VAL A 106 -10.88 6.70 -6.47
C VAL A 106 -9.66 7.38 -7.12
N HIS A 107 -8.51 6.72 -7.07
CA HIS A 107 -7.21 7.27 -7.47
C HIS A 107 -7.14 7.85 -8.90
N PRO A 108 -7.84 7.32 -9.92
CA PRO A 108 -7.85 7.92 -11.26
C PRO A 108 -8.46 9.32 -11.30
N HIS A 109 -9.32 9.66 -10.34
CA HIS A 109 -10.04 10.93 -10.23
C HIS A 109 -9.46 11.86 -9.15
N ASP A 110 -8.81 11.29 -8.15
CA ASP A 110 -8.20 11.98 -7.03
C ASP A 110 -6.85 11.31 -6.68
N PRO A 111 -5.75 11.70 -7.37
CA PRO A 111 -4.43 11.10 -7.16
C PRO A 111 -3.88 11.27 -5.74
N ASP A 112 -4.27 12.33 -5.03
CA ASP A 112 -3.82 12.66 -3.68
C ASP A 112 -4.61 11.92 -2.58
N TYR A 113 -5.67 11.16 -2.97
CA TYR A 113 -6.51 10.43 -2.03
C TYR A 113 -5.72 9.38 -1.24
N SER A 114 -5.58 9.60 0.04
CA SER A 114 -4.77 8.79 0.96
C SER A 114 -5.59 7.74 1.74
N VAL A 115 -4.90 6.87 2.48
CA VAL A 115 -5.55 5.95 3.44
C VAL A 115 -6.26 6.71 4.56
N LEU A 116 -5.74 7.88 4.94
CA LEU A 116 -6.37 8.71 5.98
C LEU A 116 -7.67 9.35 5.49
N ASP A 117 -7.71 9.74 4.20
CA ASP A 117 -8.95 10.24 3.58
C ASP A 117 -10.00 9.15 3.48
N LEU A 118 -9.61 7.93 3.08
CA LEU A 118 -10.50 6.76 3.10
C LEU A 118 -11.07 6.51 4.50
N LYS A 119 -10.25 6.57 5.54
CA LYS A 119 -10.71 6.40 6.93
C LYS A 119 -11.61 7.55 7.37
N ALA A 120 -11.35 8.78 6.93
CA ALA A 120 -12.18 9.94 7.21
C ALA A 120 -13.55 9.80 6.56
N ASP A 121 -13.61 9.43 5.28
CA ASP A 121 -14.85 9.18 4.56
C ASP A 121 -15.68 8.09 5.22
N CYS A 122 -15.08 6.93 5.51
CA CYS A 122 -15.79 5.84 6.18
C CYS A 122 -16.39 6.27 7.54
N ARG A 123 -15.66 7.09 8.31
CA ARG A 123 -16.17 7.64 9.57
C ARG A 123 -17.28 8.67 9.33
N GLY A 124 -17.08 9.56 8.37
CA GLY A 124 -18.06 10.58 8.00
C GLY A 124 -19.38 9.96 7.56
N TYR A 125 -19.34 8.98 6.66
CA TYR A 125 -20.52 8.22 6.24
C TYR A 125 -21.22 7.55 7.42
N LYS A 126 -20.48 6.88 8.29
CA LYS A 126 -21.05 6.25 9.48
C LYS A 126 -21.76 7.27 10.40
N TYR A 127 -21.14 8.41 10.67
CA TYR A 127 -21.73 9.43 11.53
C TYR A 127 -23.00 10.02 10.91
N VAL A 128 -23.00 10.29 9.61
CA VAL A 128 -24.19 10.76 8.90
C VAL A 128 -25.29 9.70 8.96
N GLU A 129 -24.98 8.44 8.69
CA GLU A 129 -25.95 7.34 8.75
C GLU A 129 -26.57 7.20 10.14
N GLU A 130 -25.76 7.19 11.20
CA GLU A 130 -26.27 7.11 12.58
C GLU A 130 -27.12 8.34 12.95
N THR A 131 -26.74 9.54 12.49
CA THR A 131 -27.52 10.75 12.70
C THR A 131 -28.87 10.66 12.02
N ILE A 132 -28.93 10.19 10.78
CA ILE A 132 -30.17 10.04 10.02
C ILE A 132 -31.13 9.04 10.68
N LYS A 133 -30.60 7.95 11.29
CA LYS A 133 -31.41 6.98 12.04
C LYS A 133 -32.12 7.59 13.23
N MET A 134 -31.65 8.71 13.80
CA MET A 134 -32.23 9.40 14.91
C MET A 134 -33.29 10.44 14.51
N LEU A 135 -33.43 10.75 13.22
CA LEU A 135 -34.43 11.70 12.73
C LEU A 135 -35.83 11.07 12.75
N PRO A 136 -36.85 11.83 13.12
CA PRO A 136 -38.25 11.35 13.12
C PRO A 136 -38.76 11.00 11.72
N GLU A 137 -38.27 11.70 10.71
CA GLU A 137 -38.52 11.43 9.29
C GLU A 137 -37.23 11.30 8.54
N LYS A 138 -37.14 10.31 7.63
CA LYS A 138 -35.98 10.12 6.80
C LYS A 138 -35.95 11.15 5.66
N PRO A 139 -34.78 11.75 5.36
CA PRO A 139 -34.63 12.63 4.20
C PRO A 139 -34.98 11.90 2.90
N GLU A 140 -35.46 12.65 1.92
CA GLU A 140 -35.62 12.10 0.56
C GLU A 140 -34.31 11.56 0.00
N PRO A 141 -34.36 10.51 -0.87
CA PRO A 141 -33.13 9.85 -1.37
C PRO A 141 -32.13 10.80 -2.03
N ILE A 142 -32.59 11.81 -2.76
CA ILE A 142 -31.73 12.81 -3.41
C ILE A 142 -31.00 13.65 -2.38
N LEU A 143 -31.74 14.17 -1.37
CA LEU A 143 -31.17 14.95 -0.28
C LEU A 143 -30.23 14.11 0.57
N LEU A 144 -30.56 12.84 0.83
CA LEU A 144 -29.71 11.90 1.54
C LEU A 144 -28.37 11.72 0.82
N GLY A 145 -28.37 11.52 -0.50
CA GLY A 145 -27.18 11.43 -1.32
C GLY A 145 -26.30 12.69 -1.22
N GLN A 146 -26.92 13.87 -1.29
CA GLN A 146 -26.22 15.15 -1.15
C GLN A 146 -25.59 15.32 0.24
N ILE A 147 -26.29 14.95 1.31
CA ILE A 147 -25.80 15.01 2.69
C ILE A 147 -24.59 14.08 2.84
N LEU A 148 -24.71 12.83 2.41
CA LEU A 148 -23.62 11.85 2.48
C LEU A 148 -22.38 12.35 1.74
N ASN A 149 -22.52 12.80 0.52
CA ASN A 149 -21.42 13.29 -0.29
C ASN A 149 -20.75 14.55 0.30
N LYS A 150 -21.55 15.46 0.85
CA LYS A 150 -21.05 16.75 1.35
C LYS A 150 -20.48 16.65 2.77
N VAL A 151 -21.17 15.91 3.65
CA VAL A 151 -20.76 15.77 5.06
C VAL A 151 -19.76 14.63 5.25
N GLY A 152 -19.92 13.54 4.51
CA GLY A 152 -19.02 12.39 4.59
C GLY A 152 -17.55 12.75 4.32
N CYS A 153 -17.30 13.74 3.46
CA CYS A 153 -15.95 14.15 3.06
C CYS A 153 -15.32 15.22 3.99
N LEU A 154 -16.04 15.76 4.98
CA LEU A 154 -15.54 16.88 5.81
C LEU A 154 -14.30 16.57 6.64
N GLY A 155 -14.00 15.31 6.86
CA GLY A 155 -12.81 14.88 7.63
C GLY A 155 -11.58 14.56 6.80
N ARG A 156 -11.60 14.79 5.49
CA ARG A 156 -10.44 14.52 4.62
C ARG A 156 -9.27 15.45 4.92
N ILE A 157 -8.06 14.91 4.75
CA ILE A 157 -6.81 15.66 4.86
C ILE A 157 -6.53 16.40 3.55
N HIS A 158 -6.77 15.73 2.41
CA HIS A 158 -6.62 16.32 1.09
C HIS A 158 -7.97 16.88 0.62
N ALA A 159 -7.93 18.12 0.13
CA ALA A 159 -9.12 18.76 -0.40
C ALA A 159 -9.67 18.00 -1.61
N LEU A 160 -11.00 17.98 -1.75
CA LEU A 160 -11.63 17.43 -2.96
C LEU A 160 -11.13 18.20 -4.19
N PRO A 161 -10.81 17.50 -5.29
CA PRO A 161 -10.52 18.17 -6.56
C PRO A 161 -11.70 19.09 -6.95
N SER A 162 -11.38 20.30 -7.43
CA SER A 162 -12.38 21.31 -7.81
C SER A 162 -13.35 20.86 -8.93
N SER A 163 -13.04 19.75 -9.59
CA SER A 163 -13.88 19.10 -10.61
C SER A 163 -15.00 18.19 -10.06
N PHE A 164 -15.02 17.90 -8.76
CA PHE A 164 -16.12 17.17 -8.10
C PHE A 164 -17.23 18.11 -7.66
N SER A 165 -17.85 18.79 -8.59
CA SER A 165 -19.19 19.36 -8.38
C SER A 165 -20.20 18.25 -8.69
N PHE A 166 -20.83 17.75 -7.67
CA PHE A 166 -21.95 16.82 -7.81
C PHE A 166 -23.10 17.55 -8.50
N SER A 167 -23.39 17.22 -9.74
CA SER A 167 -24.60 17.61 -10.47
C SER A 167 -25.80 16.75 -10.03
#